data_4f232defb0f7ca75dd0d381199ebf7e8
#
_entry.id   4f232defb0f7ca75dd0d381199ebf7e8
#
_cell.length_a   1.000
_cell.length_b   1.000
_cell.length_c   1.000
_cell.angle_alpha   90.00
_cell.angle_beta   90.00
_cell.angle_gamma   90.00
#
_symmetry.space_group_name_H-M   'P 1'
#
loop_
_entity.id
_entity.type
_entity.pdbx_description
1 polymer ?
#
loop_
_entity_poly.entity_id
_entity_poly.type
_entity_poly.pdbx_seq_one_letter_code
_entity_poly.pdbx_strand_id
1 'polypeptide(L)' 'ELRVEEAKRLLLENKELSINVIGEISGFSDRSNFHRQFVRLVGCTPREWRDSGGKI' A
#
# COMPACT_ATOMS: atom_id res chain seq x y z
N GLU A 1 -5.45 -9.05 5.73
CA GLU A 1 -4.16 -8.97 6.40
C GLU A 1 -3.95 -7.62 7.07
N LEU A 2 -3.43 -7.65 8.27
CA LEU A 2 -3.17 -6.43 9.00
C LEU A 2 -2.17 -5.53 8.29
N ARG A 3 -1.17 -6.13 7.65
CA ARG A 3 -0.13 -5.36 6.97
C ARG A 3 -0.70 -4.57 5.80
N VAL A 4 -1.57 -5.18 5.03
CA VAL A 4 -2.17 -4.51 3.88
C VAL A 4 -3.13 -3.42 4.35
N GLU A 5 -3.88 -3.67 5.41
CA GLU A 5 -4.78 -2.65 5.96
C GLU A 5 -4.00 -1.43 6.44
N GLU A 6 -2.87 -1.66 7.08
CA GLU A 6 -2.01 -0.57 7.51
C GLU A 6 -1.51 0.23 6.32
N ALA A 7 -1.07 -0.46 5.28
CA ALA A 7 -0.58 0.22 4.08
C ALA A 7 -1.68 1.03 3.40
N LYS A 8 -2.89 0.50 3.34
CA LYS A 8 -4.02 1.21 2.75
C LYS A 8 -4.26 2.54 3.47
N ARG A 9 -4.24 2.50 4.78
CA ARG A 9 -4.44 3.70 5.59
C ARG A 9 -3.31 4.71 5.36
N LEU A 10 -2.07 4.23 5.39
CA LEU A 10 -0.93 5.12 5.22
C LEU A 10 -0.89 5.77 3.84
N LEU A 11 -1.29 5.04 2.82
CA LEU A 11 -1.31 5.59 1.47
C LEU A 11 -2.26 6.78 1.36
N LEU A 12 -3.32 6.79 2.14
CA LEU A 12 -4.28 7.87 2.10
C LEU A 12 -3.93 8.99 3.07
N GLU A 13 -3.38 8.66 4.24
CA GLU A 13 -3.11 9.65 5.28
C GLU A 13 -1.75 10.31 5.16
N ASN A 14 -0.76 9.55 4.67
CA ASN A 14 0.62 10.04 4.61
C ASN A 14 1.10 10.11 3.15
N LYS A 15 0.48 11.00 2.40
CA LYS A 15 0.78 11.11 0.97
C LYS A 15 2.19 11.61 0.69
N GLU A 16 2.83 12.19 1.68
CA GLU A 16 4.21 12.64 1.55
C GLU A 16 5.20 11.48 1.54
N LEU A 17 4.80 10.31 2.03
CA LEU A 17 5.67 9.15 2.04
C LEU A 17 5.63 8.44 0.70
N SER A 18 6.77 7.91 0.29
CA SER A 18 6.80 7.12 -0.93
C SER A 18 6.13 5.77 -0.70
N ILE A 19 5.68 5.15 -1.79
CA ILE A 19 5.04 3.84 -1.70
C ILE A 19 6.00 2.81 -1.14
N ASN A 20 7.29 2.89 -1.50
CA ASN A 20 8.30 1.98 -0.97
C ASN A 20 8.43 2.11 0.55
N VAL A 21 8.46 3.33 1.04
CA VAL A 21 8.57 3.57 2.49
C VAL A 21 7.36 3.01 3.22
N ILE A 22 6.18 3.20 2.64
CA ILE A 22 4.97 2.69 3.26
C ILE A 22 5.00 1.17 3.35
N GLY A 23 5.50 0.50 2.32
CA GLY A 23 5.65 -0.94 2.36
C GLY A 23 6.57 -1.40 3.47
N GLU A 24 7.70 -0.70 3.64
CA GLU A 24 8.64 -1.03 4.69
C GLU A 24 8.05 -0.83 6.08
N ILE A 25 7.38 0.29 6.28
CA ILE A 25 6.74 0.59 7.56
C ILE A 25 5.68 -0.46 7.89
N SER A 26 4.97 -0.93 6.87
CA SER A 26 3.92 -1.91 7.05
C SER A 26 4.45 -3.33 7.28
N GLY A 27 5.75 -3.52 7.20
CA GLY A 27 6.37 -4.79 7.55
C GLY A 27 6.59 -5.74 6.38
N PHE A 28 6.54 -5.26 5.16
CA PHE A 28 6.83 -6.12 4.01
C PHE A 28 8.33 -6.22 3.80
N SER A 29 8.78 -7.41 3.39
CA SER A 29 10.20 -7.69 3.28
C SER A 29 10.85 -6.95 2.11
N ASP A 30 10.13 -6.74 1.02
CA ASP A 30 10.65 -5.99 -0.10
C ASP A 30 9.51 -5.40 -0.91
N ARG A 31 9.87 -4.55 -1.86
CA ARG A 31 8.90 -3.83 -2.67
C ARG A 31 8.05 -4.76 -3.54
N SER A 32 8.69 -5.77 -4.12
CA SER A 32 7.96 -6.70 -4.98
C SER A 32 6.91 -7.46 -4.19
N ASN A 33 7.26 -7.90 -2.99
CA ASN A 33 6.33 -8.62 -2.13
C ASN A 33 5.16 -7.71 -1.74
N PHE A 34 5.48 -6.47 -1.37
CA PHE A 34 4.45 -5.51 -1.02
C PHE A 34 3.47 -5.30 -2.17
N HIS A 35 4.00 -5.05 -3.36
CA HIS A 35 3.18 -4.83 -4.54
C HIS A 35 2.27 -6.02 -4.82
N ARG A 36 2.85 -7.22 -4.79
CA ARG A 36 2.09 -8.43 -5.10
C ARG A 36 0.96 -8.66 -4.10
N GLN A 37 1.27 -8.54 -2.81
CA GLN A 37 0.26 -8.77 -1.78
C GLN A 37 -0.83 -7.72 -1.85
N PHE A 38 -0.47 -6.48 -2.09
CA PHE A 38 -1.44 -5.40 -2.17
C PHE A 38 -2.41 -5.63 -3.33
N VAL A 39 -1.88 -5.94 -4.52
CA VAL A 39 -2.74 -6.19 -5.68
C VAL A 39 -3.64 -7.39 -5.43
N ARG A 40 -3.10 -8.42 -4.81
CA ARG A 40 -3.86 -9.63 -4.55
C ARG A 40 -5.04 -9.39 -3.62
N LEU A 41 -4.83 -8.60 -2.58
CA LEU A 41 -5.84 -8.43 -1.53
C LEU A 41 -6.74 -7.22 -1.76
N VAL A 42 -6.25 -6.20 -2.42
CA VAL A 42 -7.00 -4.97 -2.65
C VAL A 42 -7.61 -4.92 -4.04
N GLY A 43 -6.94 -5.51 -5.02
CA GLY A 43 -7.43 -5.54 -6.39
C GLY A 43 -6.86 -4.46 -7.27
N CYS A 44 -5.95 -3.64 -6.75
CA CYS A 44 -5.28 -2.60 -7.53
C CYS A 44 -3.91 -2.35 -6.93
N THR A 45 -3.06 -1.62 -7.67
CA THR A 45 -1.72 -1.31 -7.16
C THR A 45 -1.80 -0.29 -6.04
N PRO A 46 -0.75 -0.23 -5.20
CA PRO A 46 -0.72 0.81 -4.15
C PRO A 46 -0.81 2.22 -4.72
N ARG A 47 -0.19 2.45 -5.88
CA ARG A 47 -0.26 3.77 -6.49
C ARG A 47 -1.68 4.10 -6.95
N GLU A 48 -2.35 3.12 -7.55
CA GLU A 48 -3.73 3.32 -7.98
C GLU A 48 -4.63 3.61 -6.79
N TRP A 49 -4.41 2.89 -5.70
CA TRP A 49 -5.18 3.12 -4.49
C TRP A 49 -5.00 4.54 -3.97
N ARG A 50 -3.74 5.00 -3.92
CA ARG A 50 -3.45 6.36 -3.46
C ARG A 50 -4.08 7.39 -4.37
N ASP A 51 -3.92 7.21 -5.70
CA ASP A 51 -4.41 8.20 -6.67
C ASP A 51 -5.94 8.28 -6.66
N SER A 52 -6.60 7.17 -6.39
CA SER A 52 -8.05 7.14 -6.36
C SER A 52 -8.64 7.66 -5.06
N GLY A 53 -7.79 7.87 -4.06
CA GLY A 53 -8.27 8.26 -2.73
C GLY A 53 -8.93 7.11 -2.01
N GLY A 54 -8.61 5.88 -2.39
CA GLY A 54 -9.15 4.71 -1.74
C GLY A 54 -10.52 4.29 -2.21
N LYS A 55 -10.91 4.71 -3.40
CA LYS A 55 -12.26 4.46 -3.91
C LYS A 55 -12.33 3.30 -4.90
N ILE A 56 -11.25 2.61 -5.14
CA ILE A 56 -11.25 1.48 -6.06
C ILE A 56 -11.85 0.23 -5.42
#